data_0abf9d9bd71bf00ab7370ccec4d8faa0
#
_entry.id   0abf9d9bd71bf00ab7370ccec4d8faa0
#
_cell.length_a   1.000
_cell.length_b   1.000
_cell.length_c   1.000
_cell.angle_alpha   90.00
_cell.angle_beta   90.00
_cell.angle_gamma   90.00
#
_symmetry.space_group_name_H-M   'P 1'
#
loop_
_entity.id
_entity.type
_entity.pdbx_description
1 polymer ?
#
loop_
_entity_poly.entity_id
_entity_poly.type
_entity_poly.pdbx_seq_one_letter_code
_entity_poly.pdbx_strand_id
1 'polypeptide(L)' 'IGISTGDLIIVDRSLKPRNGSVIIAVLDGELSIKILDTSNKKISLSSANKNYSDVHVSEEMDFMIWGVCTYVVHNLKNIK' A
#
# COMPACT_ATOMS: atom_id res chain seq x y z
N ILE A 1 -8.80 -4.98 -2.72
CA ILE A 1 -8.83 -4.43 -1.36
C ILE A 1 -10.01 -3.48 -1.28
N GLY A 2 -10.88 -3.64 -0.32
CA GLY A 2 -12.09 -2.82 -0.20
C GLY A 2 -11.84 -1.46 0.46
N ILE A 3 -10.94 -0.63 -0.09
CA ILE A 3 -10.64 0.70 0.45
C ILE A 3 -11.27 1.76 -0.45
N SER A 4 -12.06 2.64 0.15
CA SER A 4 -12.76 3.70 -0.56
C SER A 4 -12.36 5.08 -0.02
N THR A 5 -12.56 6.11 -0.83
CA THR A 5 -12.33 7.49 -0.40
C THR A 5 -13.16 7.80 0.83
N GLY A 6 -12.53 8.40 1.84
CA GLY A 6 -13.17 8.71 3.11
C GLY A 6 -13.06 7.63 4.18
N ASP A 7 -12.57 6.45 3.82
CA ASP A 7 -12.28 5.41 4.80
C ASP A 7 -11.12 5.79 5.69
N LEU A 8 -11.11 5.27 6.91
CA LEU A 8 -9.99 5.39 7.82
C LEU A 8 -9.17 4.11 7.75
N ILE A 9 -7.86 4.28 7.77
CA ILE A 9 -6.93 3.16 7.71
C ILE A 9 -6.11 3.14 9.01
N ILE A 10 -6.09 1.98 9.64
CA ILE A 10 -5.26 1.78 10.83
C ILE A 10 -3.93 1.21 10.37
N VAL A 11 -2.85 1.90 10.73
CA VAL A 11 -1.50 1.57 10.32
C VAL A 11 -0.68 1.23 11.56
N ASP A 12 0.00 0.09 11.52
CA ASP A 12 0.94 -0.32 12.55
C ASP A 12 2.36 -0.20 12.00
N ARG A 13 3.12 0.71 12.57
CA ARG A 13 4.49 0.97 12.12
C ARG A 13 5.51 0.01 12.72
N SER A 14 5.11 -0.76 13.73
CA SER A 14 5.99 -1.75 14.38
C SER A 14 6.03 -3.08 13.64
N LEU A 15 5.05 -3.34 12.81
CA LEU A 15 4.98 -4.61 12.07
C LEU A 15 6.00 -4.65 10.94
N LYS A 16 6.63 -5.82 10.79
CA LYS A 16 7.53 -6.07 9.67
C LYS A 16 6.69 -6.40 8.42
N PRO A 17 6.86 -5.65 7.33
CA PRO A 17 6.16 -5.96 6.09
C PRO A 17 6.58 -7.31 5.53
N ARG A 18 5.61 -8.01 4.92
CA ARG A 18 5.82 -9.31 4.26
C ARG A 18 5.22 -9.28 2.88
N ASN A 19 5.55 -10.28 2.08
CA ASN A 19 4.89 -10.46 0.80
C ASN A 19 3.36 -10.51 0.98
N GLY A 20 2.63 -9.70 0.24
CA GLY A 20 1.18 -9.58 0.35
C GLY A 20 0.69 -8.56 1.36
N SER A 21 1.58 -7.94 2.14
CA SER A 21 1.17 -6.89 3.08
C SER A 21 0.59 -5.69 2.35
N VAL A 22 -0.47 -5.13 2.91
CA VAL A 22 -0.96 -3.81 2.49
C VAL A 22 -0.15 -2.76 3.24
N ILE A 23 0.49 -1.88 2.53
CA ILE A 23 1.45 -0.93 3.10
C ILE A 23 1.13 0.50 2.72
N ILE A 24 1.61 1.43 3.55
CA ILE A 24 1.77 2.82 3.13
C ILE A 24 3.16 2.93 2.53
N ALA A 25 3.22 3.09 1.23
CA ALA A 25 4.47 3.24 0.50
C ALA A 25 4.77 4.72 0.28
N VAL A 26 6.02 5.10 0.49
CA VAL A 26 6.52 6.41 0.09
C VAL A 26 7.48 6.18 -1.06
N LEU A 27 7.09 6.63 -2.23
CA LEU A 27 7.87 6.44 -3.45
C LEU A 27 8.13 7.81 -4.07
N ASP A 28 9.40 8.18 -4.13
CA ASP A 28 9.83 9.49 -4.64
C ASP A 28 9.06 10.64 -3.96
N GLY A 29 8.87 10.52 -2.65
CA GLY A 29 8.19 11.53 -1.83
C GLY A 29 6.67 11.46 -1.84
N GLU A 30 6.07 10.58 -2.59
CA GLU A 30 4.61 10.46 -2.70
C GLU A 30 4.11 9.25 -1.89
N LEU A 31 3.12 9.50 -1.02
CA LEU A 31 2.49 8.47 -0.23
C LEU A 31 1.37 7.79 -1.01
N SER A 32 1.32 6.49 -0.93
CA SER A 32 0.21 5.72 -1.51
C SER A 32 0.02 4.41 -0.76
N ILE A 33 -1.17 3.81 -0.92
CA ILE A 33 -1.48 2.49 -0.37
C ILE A 33 -1.21 1.48 -1.48
N LYS A 34 -0.36 0.53 -1.17
CA LYS A 34 0.04 -0.51 -2.14
C LYS A 34 0.05 -1.87 -1.47
N ILE A 35 0.00 -2.90 -2.30
CA ILE A 35 0.24 -4.28 -1.88
C ILE A 35 1.68 -4.62 -2.22
N LEU A 36 2.43 -5.07 -1.22
CA LEU A 36 3.83 -5.41 -1.38
C LEU A 36 3.97 -6.79 -2.02
N ASP A 37 4.76 -6.88 -3.06
CA ASP A 37 5.14 -8.15 -3.69
C ASP A 37 6.65 -8.31 -3.63
N THR A 38 7.11 -9.31 -2.89
CA THR A 38 8.53 -9.65 -2.77
C THR A 38 8.83 -11.05 -3.30
N SER A 39 7.91 -11.66 -4.04
CA SER A 39 8.01 -13.05 -4.49
C SER A 39 9.14 -13.29 -5.50
N ASN A 40 9.63 -12.27 -6.18
CA ASN A 40 10.60 -12.38 -7.28
C ASN A 40 11.92 -11.68 -7.01
N LYS A 41 12.47 -11.73 -5.82
CA LYS A 41 13.74 -11.07 -5.45
C LYS A 41 13.76 -9.55 -5.67
N LYS A 42 12.80 -9.01 -6.39
CA LYS A 42 12.63 -7.58 -6.62
C LYS A 42 11.34 -7.13 -5.96
N ILE A 43 11.31 -5.89 -5.55
CA ILE A 43 10.11 -5.32 -4.92
C ILE A 43 9.19 -4.80 -6.00
N SER A 44 7.95 -5.26 -5.99
CA SER A 44 6.87 -4.72 -6.80
C SER A 44 5.75 -4.23 -5.91
N LEU A 45 5.08 -3.18 -6.35
CA LEU A 45 3.96 -2.57 -5.64
C LEU A 45 2.73 -2.64 -6.53
N SER A 46 1.70 -3.34 -6.05
CA SER A 46 0.43 -3.44 -6.76
C SER A 46 -0.55 -2.42 -6.18
N SER A 47 -1.29 -1.76 -7.05
CA SER A 47 -2.35 -0.87 -6.63
C SER A 47 -3.60 -1.66 -6.26
N ALA A 48 -4.34 -1.18 -5.25
CA ALA A 48 -5.67 -1.69 -4.93
C ALA A 48 -6.67 -1.44 -6.08
N ASN A 49 -6.42 -0.42 -6.88
CA ASN A 49 -7.24 -0.09 -8.04
C ASN A 49 -6.67 -0.77 -9.29
N LYS A 50 -7.46 -1.64 -9.90
CA LYS A 50 -7.05 -2.42 -11.08
C LYS A 50 -6.72 -1.57 -12.32
N ASN A 51 -7.11 -0.30 -12.31
CA ASN A 51 -6.82 0.62 -13.41
C ASN A 51 -5.37 1.14 -13.40
N TYR A 52 -4.63 0.86 -12.35
CA TYR A 52 -3.23 1.28 -12.24
C TYR A 52 -2.30 0.09 -12.40
N SER A 53 -1.22 0.30 -13.13
CA SER A 53 -0.19 -0.70 -13.34
C SER A 53 0.65 -0.90 -12.08
N ASP A 54 1.22 -2.09 -11.96
CA ASP A 54 2.18 -2.38 -10.91
C ASP A 54 3.43 -1.51 -11.08
N VAL A 55 4.05 -1.15 -9.98
CA VAL A 55 5.30 -0.41 -9.97
C VAL A 55 6.42 -1.36 -9.55
N HIS A 56 7.44 -1.50 -10.39
CA HIS A 56 8.65 -2.23 -10.04
C HIS A 56 9.66 -1.26 -9.46
N VAL A 57 10.00 -1.45 -8.18
CA VAL A 57 10.92 -0.55 -7.48
C VAL A 57 12.34 -0.81 -7.94
N SER A 58 13.01 0.21 -8.47
CA SER A 58 14.41 0.16 -8.87
C SER A 58 15.30 0.85 -7.83
N GLU A 59 16.60 0.61 -7.93
CA GLU A 59 17.58 1.24 -7.03
C GLU A 59 17.64 2.77 -7.18
N GLU A 60 17.19 3.28 -8.31
CA GLU A 60 17.16 4.72 -8.57
C GLU A 60 15.99 5.43 -7.90
N MET A 61 14.98 4.66 -7.49
CA MET A 61 13.80 5.20 -6.83
C MET A 61 14.06 5.36 -5.34
N ASP A 62 13.57 6.46 -4.78
CA ASP A 62 13.55 6.67 -3.34
C ASP A 62 12.31 5.99 -2.77
N PHE A 63 12.48 4.84 -2.13
CA PHE A 63 11.38 4.02 -1.66
C PHE A 63 11.51 3.72 -0.17
N MET A 64 10.42 3.90 0.55
CA MET A 64 10.32 3.57 1.96
C MET A 64 8.93 3.03 2.26
N ILE A 65 8.85 2.05 3.16
CA ILE A 65 7.58 1.59 3.72
C ILE A 65 7.36 2.33 5.03
N TRP A 66 6.31 3.16 5.08
CA TRP A 66 6.01 3.95 6.27
C TRP A 66 5.34 3.11 7.35
N GLY A 67 4.50 2.16 6.97
CA GLY A 67 3.83 1.27 7.89
C GLY A 67 2.98 0.22 7.19
N VAL A 68 2.47 -0.72 7.97
CA VAL A 68 1.61 -1.80 7.49
C VAL A 68 0.16 -1.50 7.84
N CYS A 69 -0.71 -1.51 6.84
CA CYS A 69 -2.14 -1.32 7.05
C CYS A 69 -2.75 -2.58 7.63
N THR A 70 -3.42 -2.46 8.77
CA THR A 70 -3.97 -3.61 9.48
C THR A 70 -5.49 -3.69 9.41
N TYR A 71 -6.17 -2.55 9.36
CA TYR A 71 -7.62 -2.47 9.32
C TYR A 71 -8.08 -1.29 8.46
N VAL A 72 -9.27 -1.46 7.90
CA VAL A 72 -9.98 -0.39 7.20
C VAL A 72 -11.29 -0.15 7.93
N VAL A 73 -11.58 1.10 8.26
CA VAL A 73 -12.85 1.51 8.85
C VAL A 73 -13.64 2.26 7.78
N HIS A 74 -14.71 1.65 7.31
CA HIS A 74 -15.54 2.23 6.26
C HIS A 74 -16.48 3.29 6.80
N ASN A 75 -16.60 4.39 6.08
CA ASN A 75 -17.59 5.40 6.36
C ASN A 75 -18.89 5.04 5.60
N LEU A 76 -19.95 4.71 6.34
CA LEU A 76 -21.22 4.30 5.75
C LEU A 76 -21.85 5.38 4.87
N LYS A 77 -21.56 6.64 5.13
CA LYS A 77 -22.08 7.74 4.30
C LYS A 77 -21.48 7.74 2.89
N ASN A 78 -20.36 7.08 2.67
CA ASN A 78 -19.70 6.98 1.37
C ASN A 78 -20.13 5.72 0.60
N ILE A 79 -20.92 4.86 1.21
CA ILE A 79 -21.45 3.64 0.58
C ILE A 79 -22.78 3.97 -0.07
N LYS A 80 -22.83 3.76 -1.35
CA LYS A 80 -24.07 4.00 -2.13
C LYS A 80 -24.71 2.69 -2.52
#